data_b10aeaf6a28741bca6b1e88d8d8f4617
#
_entry.id   b10aeaf6a28741bca6b1e88d8d8f4617
#
_cell.length_a   1.000
_cell.length_b   1.000
_cell.length_c   1.000
_cell.angle_alpha   90.00
_cell.angle_beta   90.00
_cell.angle_gamma   90.00
#
_symmetry.space_group_name_H-M   'P 1'
#
loop_
_entity.id
_entity.type
_entity.pdbx_description
1 polymer ?
#
loop_
_entity_poly.entity_id
_entity_poly.type
_entity_poly.pdbx_seq_one_letter_code
_entity_poly.pdbx_strand_id
1 'polypeptide(L)'
;MDLALKISKEYGKGYLSYSSIKLALQDMRLFEMKMRDQLKFDSPALHFGKLYDCMLLTPEDFDNQFIVADDTEICEEIGGKAPKRTKAYAEWIDKLKESGKAVASLEDIKKAEEMIDRLKTTGVHKIALEGDKQHEFNDFIGDVPVRGFLDVLGDGYIT
;
A
#
# COMPACT_ATOMS: atom_id res chain seq x y z
N MET A 1 8.64 -23.73 -25.06
CA MET A 1 9.08 -22.34 -24.79
C MET A 1 8.70 -22.04 -23.34
N ASP A 2 9.68 -21.70 -22.55
CA ASP A 2 9.51 -21.46 -21.12
C ASP A 2 8.45 -20.36 -20.88
N LEU A 3 7.41 -20.64 -20.09
CA LEU A 3 6.31 -19.73 -19.80
C LEU A 3 6.81 -18.47 -19.08
N ALA A 4 7.81 -18.62 -18.19
CA ALA A 4 8.47 -17.51 -17.52
C ALA A 4 9.11 -16.55 -18.54
N LEU A 5 9.78 -17.08 -19.54
CA LEU A 5 10.39 -16.29 -20.61
C LEU A 5 9.33 -15.58 -21.47
N LYS A 6 8.18 -16.24 -21.69
CA LYS A 6 7.04 -15.63 -22.40
C LYS A 6 6.44 -14.47 -21.63
N ILE A 7 6.18 -14.65 -20.33
CA ILE A 7 5.67 -13.59 -19.44
C ILE A 7 6.64 -12.42 -19.40
N SER A 8 7.95 -12.68 -19.22
CA SER A 8 8.98 -11.65 -19.21
C SER A 8 9.05 -10.86 -20.52
N LYS A 9 9.03 -11.55 -21.65
CA LYS A 9 9.06 -10.90 -22.98
C LYS A 9 7.83 -10.08 -23.29
N GLU A 10 6.65 -10.57 -22.92
CA GLU A 10 5.39 -9.94 -23.28
C GLU A 10 5.03 -8.76 -22.37
N TYR A 11 5.34 -8.87 -21.09
CA TYR A 11 4.90 -7.89 -20.08
C TYR A 11 6.04 -7.18 -19.36
N GLY A 12 7.31 -7.53 -19.65
CA GLY A 12 8.47 -6.97 -18.95
C GLY A 12 8.57 -7.37 -17.46
N LYS A 13 7.76 -8.34 -17.02
CA LYS A 13 7.73 -8.83 -15.63
C LYS A 13 8.10 -10.29 -15.60
N GLY A 14 9.08 -10.65 -14.75
CA GLY A 14 9.57 -12.01 -14.62
C GLY A 14 8.69 -12.93 -13.74
N TYR A 15 7.58 -12.43 -13.21
CA TYR A 15 6.75 -13.16 -12.24
C TYR A 15 5.28 -12.72 -12.27
N LEU A 16 4.42 -13.55 -11.70
CA LEU A 16 3.03 -13.23 -11.40
C LEU A 16 2.82 -13.06 -9.89
N SER A 17 2.02 -12.08 -9.49
CA SER A 17 1.56 -11.96 -8.11
C SER A 17 0.19 -12.63 -7.93
N TYR A 18 -0.19 -12.94 -6.69
CA TYR A 18 -1.52 -13.46 -6.38
C TYR A 18 -2.63 -12.59 -6.98
N SER A 19 -2.52 -11.28 -6.85
CA SER A 19 -3.53 -10.36 -7.39
C SER A 19 -3.57 -10.35 -8.92
N SER A 20 -2.45 -10.59 -9.62
CA SER A 20 -2.46 -10.75 -11.08
C SER A 20 -3.07 -12.09 -11.51
N ILE A 21 -2.79 -13.18 -10.79
CA ILE A 21 -3.41 -14.48 -11.03
C ILE A 21 -4.92 -14.40 -10.81
N LYS A 22 -5.36 -13.78 -9.71
CA LYS A 22 -6.78 -13.58 -9.42
C LYS A 22 -7.49 -12.81 -10.54
N LEU A 23 -6.87 -11.75 -11.07
CA LEU A 23 -7.43 -11.01 -12.20
C LEU A 23 -7.50 -11.87 -13.47
N ALA A 24 -6.48 -12.67 -13.76
CA ALA A 24 -6.49 -13.56 -14.92
C ALA A 24 -7.66 -14.57 -14.88
N LEU A 25 -8.00 -15.05 -13.68
CA LEU A 25 -9.13 -15.96 -13.47
C LEU A 25 -10.51 -15.28 -13.59
N GLN A 26 -10.56 -13.98 -13.33
CA GLN A 26 -11.80 -13.19 -13.38
C GLN A 26 -12.04 -12.53 -14.75
N ASP A 27 -11.02 -11.88 -15.28
CA ASP A 27 -11.08 -11.13 -16.52
C ASP A 27 -9.66 -10.97 -17.10
N MET A 28 -9.43 -11.63 -18.23
CA MET A 28 -8.13 -11.62 -18.91
C MET A 28 -7.73 -10.23 -19.41
N ARG A 29 -8.70 -9.38 -19.74
CA ARG A 29 -8.45 -8.00 -20.16
C ARG A 29 -7.91 -7.16 -19.00
N LEU A 30 -8.50 -7.30 -17.80
CA LEU A 30 -8.00 -6.62 -16.59
C LEU A 30 -6.62 -7.12 -16.20
N PHE A 31 -6.36 -8.42 -16.37
CA PHE A 31 -5.05 -8.98 -16.18
C PHE A 31 -4.01 -8.34 -17.10
N GLU A 32 -4.28 -8.27 -18.40
CA GLU A 32 -3.38 -7.64 -19.37
C GLU A 32 -3.12 -6.16 -19.03
N MET A 33 -4.17 -5.40 -18.70
CA MET A 33 -4.03 -4.01 -18.28
C MET A 33 -3.15 -3.88 -17.04
N LYS A 34 -3.28 -4.78 -16.06
CA LYS A 34 -2.44 -4.79 -14.86
C LYS A 34 -1.00 -5.13 -15.20
N MET A 35 -0.77 -6.13 -16.03
CA MET A 35 0.58 -6.55 -16.43
C MET A 35 1.32 -5.46 -17.21
N ARG A 36 0.59 -4.61 -17.94
CA ARG A 36 1.12 -3.45 -18.68
C ARG A 36 1.17 -2.17 -17.86
N ASP A 37 0.92 -2.22 -16.54
CA ASP A 37 0.84 -1.07 -15.63
C ASP A 37 -0.18 0.01 -16.04
N GLN A 38 -1.19 -0.39 -16.84
CA GLN A 38 -2.29 0.47 -17.28
C GLN A 38 -3.45 0.51 -16.27
N LEU A 39 -3.50 -0.43 -15.34
CA LEU A 39 -4.53 -0.54 -14.33
C LEU A 39 -4.02 0.04 -13.02
N LYS A 40 -4.46 1.24 -12.69
CA LYS A 40 -4.19 1.86 -11.39
C LYS A 40 -5.41 1.65 -10.50
N PHE A 41 -5.22 0.88 -9.44
CA PHE A 41 -6.19 0.84 -8.35
C PHE A 41 -5.82 1.94 -7.36
N ASP A 42 -6.63 2.96 -7.31
CA ASP A 42 -6.53 4.00 -6.31
C ASP A 42 -7.88 4.14 -5.63
N SER A 43 -7.92 3.89 -4.32
CA SER A 43 -9.11 4.08 -3.52
C SER A 43 -8.72 4.55 -2.12
N PRO A 44 -9.59 5.34 -1.46
CA PRO A 44 -9.34 5.76 -0.08
C PRO A 44 -9.07 4.59 0.86
N ALA A 45 -9.75 3.46 0.67
CA ALA A 45 -9.56 2.26 1.47
C ALA A 45 -8.16 1.64 1.27
N LEU A 46 -7.68 1.57 0.02
CA LEU A 46 -6.34 1.07 -0.27
C LEU A 46 -5.26 2.00 0.29
N HIS A 47 -5.49 3.30 0.18
CA HIS A 47 -4.58 4.31 0.74
C HIS A 47 -4.50 4.21 2.27
N PHE A 48 -5.65 4.11 2.93
CA PHE A 48 -5.71 3.92 4.38
C PHE A 48 -5.06 2.58 4.80
N GLY A 49 -5.29 1.49 4.06
CA GLY A 49 -4.63 0.20 4.31
C GLY A 49 -3.11 0.31 4.30
N LYS A 50 -2.52 0.96 3.28
CA LYS A 50 -1.07 1.20 3.21
C LYS A 50 -0.55 2.04 4.38
N LEU A 51 -1.30 3.07 4.79
CA LEU A 51 -0.96 3.88 5.95
C LEU A 51 -0.94 3.05 7.23
N TYR A 52 -2.00 2.26 7.45
CA TYR A 52 -2.13 1.38 8.60
C TYR A 52 -1.00 0.33 8.66
N ASP A 53 -0.73 -0.33 7.54
CA ASP A 53 0.34 -1.34 7.43
C ASP A 53 1.71 -0.72 7.73
N CYS A 54 2.00 0.46 7.17
CA CYS A 54 3.25 1.17 7.45
C CYS A 54 3.37 1.52 8.94
N MET A 55 2.35 2.09 9.56
CA MET A 55 2.37 2.48 10.98
C MET A 55 2.45 1.27 11.92
N LEU A 56 1.92 0.12 11.54
CA LEU A 56 1.94 -1.10 12.34
C LEU A 56 3.23 -1.90 12.15
N LEU A 57 3.67 -2.10 10.91
CA LEU A 57 4.72 -3.07 10.59
C LEU A 57 6.09 -2.42 10.40
N THR A 58 6.14 -1.23 9.79
CA THR A 58 7.39 -0.52 9.45
C THR A 58 7.31 0.97 9.78
N PRO A 59 7.04 1.34 11.07
CA PRO A 59 6.85 2.74 11.46
C PRO A 59 8.07 3.62 11.16
N GLU A 60 9.26 3.05 11.09
CA GLU A 60 10.51 3.71 10.72
C GLU A 60 10.52 4.22 9.28
N ASP A 61 9.70 3.65 8.41
CA ASP A 61 9.56 4.05 7.01
C ASP A 61 8.48 5.09 6.77
N PHE A 62 7.76 5.50 7.81
CA PHE A 62 6.63 6.42 7.67
C PHE A 62 7.04 7.72 6.97
N ASP A 63 8.10 8.36 7.43
CA ASP A 63 8.58 9.62 6.86
C ASP A 63 9.11 9.50 5.42
N ASN A 64 9.49 8.27 5.02
CA ASN A 64 9.91 7.99 3.64
C ASN A 64 8.72 7.83 2.69
N GLN A 65 7.62 7.25 3.18
CA GLN A 65 6.47 6.86 2.37
C GLN A 65 5.34 7.89 2.40
N PHE A 66 5.19 8.62 3.51
CA PHE A 66 4.06 9.50 3.74
C PHE A 66 4.50 10.94 4.05
N ILE A 67 3.62 11.88 3.72
CA ILE A 67 3.66 13.27 4.17
C ILE A 67 2.33 13.57 4.88
N VAL A 68 2.42 14.19 6.03
CA VAL A 68 1.24 14.54 6.84
C VAL A 68 0.58 15.78 6.27
N ALA A 69 -0.70 15.69 5.96
CA ALA A 69 -1.52 16.85 5.65
C ALA A 69 -2.13 17.40 6.94
N ASP A 70 -1.47 18.38 7.53
CA ASP A 70 -1.99 19.12 8.67
C ASP A 70 -2.88 20.26 8.18
N ASP A 71 -4.19 20.14 8.36
CA ASP A 71 -5.17 21.14 7.93
C ASP A 71 -4.94 22.52 8.60
N THR A 72 -4.14 22.61 9.68
CA THR A 72 -3.80 23.87 10.32
C THR A 72 -2.90 24.73 9.44
N GLU A 73 -1.97 24.13 8.71
CA GLU A 73 -1.05 24.84 7.82
C GLU A 73 -1.81 25.61 6.73
N ILE A 74 -2.76 24.96 6.05
CA ILE A 74 -3.54 25.65 5.02
C ILE A 74 -4.51 26.67 5.63
N CYS A 75 -5.03 26.41 6.83
CA CYS A 75 -5.88 27.37 7.53
C CYS A 75 -5.12 28.65 7.88
N GLU A 76 -3.87 28.54 8.26
CA GLU A 76 -2.98 29.69 8.49
C GLU A 76 -2.67 30.44 7.18
N GLU A 77 -2.35 29.71 6.10
CA GLU A 77 -2.02 30.31 4.80
C GLU A 77 -3.17 31.12 4.22
N ILE A 78 -4.41 30.67 4.34
CA ILE A 78 -5.60 31.36 3.81
C ILE A 78 -6.30 32.28 4.81
N GLY A 79 -5.79 32.38 6.05
CA GLY A 79 -6.33 33.24 7.10
C GLY A 79 -7.71 32.85 7.61
N GLY A 80 -8.04 31.54 7.59
CA GLY A 80 -9.34 31.05 8.03
C GLY A 80 -9.53 29.54 7.87
N LYS A 81 -10.76 29.06 8.03
CA LYS A 81 -11.05 27.64 7.80
C LYS A 81 -10.89 27.28 6.33
N ALA A 82 -10.15 26.20 6.04
CA ALA A 82 -9.97 25.63 4.72
C ALA A 82 -10.93 24.43 4.50
N PRO A 83 -12.15 24.65 3.98
CA PRO A 83 -13.01 23.52 3.66
C PRO A 83 -12.35 22.60 2.63
N LYS A 84 -12.29 21.31 2.89
CA LYS A 84 -11.72 20.27 2.00
C LYS A 84 -12.26 20.30 0.55
N ARG A 85 -13.35 21.03 0.30
CA ARG A 85 -13.98 21.18 -1.03
C ARG A 85 -13.50 22.41 -1.79
N THR A 86 -12.62 23.22 -1.23
CA THR A 86 -12.13 24.43 -1.90
C THR A 86 -10.99 24.11 -2.87
N LYS A 87 -10.86 24.99 -3.89
CA LYS A 87 -9.78 24.90 -4.86
C LYS A 87 -8.40 25.08 -4.17
N ALA A 88 -8.31 26.00 -3.21
CA ALA A 88 -7.10 26.22 -2.43
C ALA A 88 -6.64 24.95 -1.68
N TYR A 89 -7.59 24.23 -1.06
CA TYR A 89 -7.26 22.96 -0.42
C TYR A 89 -6.75 21.91 -1.41
N ALA A 90 -7.39 21.79 -2.58
CA ALA A 90 -6.95 20.85 -3.61
C ALA A 90 -5.53 21.19 -4.13
N GLU A 91 -5.25 22.47 -4.39
CA GLU A 91 -3.92 22.94 -4.82
C GLU A 91 -2.85 22.68 -3.75
N TRP A 92 -3.18 22.86 -2.48
CA TRP A 92 -2.27 22.53 -1.39
C TRP A 92 -1.97 21.03 -1.31
N ILE A 93 -2.99 20.17 -1.38
CA ILE A 93 -2.79 18.72 -1.41
C ILE A 93 -1.94 18.31 -2.62
N ASP A 94 -2.13 18.92 -3.77
CA ASP A 94 -1.34 18.61 -4.97
C ASP A 94 0.13 19.02 -4.80
N LYS A 95 0.41 20.15 -4.15
CA LYS A 95 1.79 20.52 -3.75
C LYS A 95 2.42 19.47 -2.83
N LEU A 96 1.68 18.94 -1.84
CA LEU A 96 2.19 17.89 -0.97
C LEU A 96 2.55 16.63 -1.76
N LYS A 97 1.75 16.27 -2.77
CA LYS A 97 2.00 15.12 -3.65
C LYS A 97 3.24 15.30 -4.54
N GLU A 98 3.68 16.54 -4.82
CA GLU A 98 4.91 16.81 -5.57
C GLU A 98 6.16 16.25 -4.87
N SER A 99 6.09 16.01 -3.57
CA SER A 99 7.15 15.31 -2.82
C SER A 99 7.37 13.86 -3.27
N GLY A 100 6.44 13.29 -4.07
CA GLY A 100 6.43 11.88 -4.47
C GLY A 100 5.93 10.92 -3.39
N LYS A 101 5.59 11.44 -2.20
CA LYS A 101 5.08 10.66 -1.07
C LYS A 101 3.55 10.59 -1.10
N ALA A 102 3.01 9.59 -0.41
CA ALA A 102 1.58 9.50 -0.20
C ALA A 102 1.13 10.52 0.86
N VAL A 103 0.01 11.20 0.64
CA VAL A 103 -0.50 12.21 1.58
C VAL A 103 -1.40 11.56 2.61
N ALA A 104 -1.05 11.63 3.88
CA ALA A 104 -1.85 11.12 5.00
C ALA A 104 -2.53 12.27 5.75
N SER A 105 -3.85 12.19 5.95
CA SER A 105 -4.55 13.18 6.76
C SER A 105 -4.36 12.88 8.26
N LEU A 106 -4.40 13.92 9.10
CA LEU A 106 -4.36 13.75 10.57
C LEU A 106 -5.51 12.86 11.07
N GLU A 107 -6.67 12.90 10.42
CA GLU A 107 -7.81 12.06 10.75
C GLU A 107 -7.51 10.57 10.48
N ASP A 108 -6.90 10.25 9.34
CA ASP A 108 -6.53 8.88 8.99
C ASP A 108 -5.42 8.36 9.92
N ILE A 109 -4.43 9.20 10.24
CA ILE A 109 -3.36 8.85 11.18
C ILE A 109 -3.96 8.50 12.54
N LYS A 110 -4.78 9.39 13.09
CA LYS A 110 -5.46 9.15 14.38
C LYS A 110 -6.30 7.88 14.39
N LYS A 111 -7.03 7.63 13.31
CA LYS A 111 -7.83 6.41 13.14
C LYS A 111 -6.93 5.17 13.12
N ALA A 112 -5.81 5.22 12.42
CA ALA A 112 -4.84 4.12 12.37
C ALA A 112 -4.22 3.87 13.75
N GLU A 113 -3.84 4.92 14.48
CA GLU A 113 -3.35 4.81 15.86
C GLU A 113 -4.36 4.15 16.79
N GLU A 114 -5.63 4.58 16.76
CA GLU A 114 -6.69 3.98 17.55
C GLU A 114 -6.90 2.48 17.22
N MET A 115 -6.76 2.09 15.96
CA MET A 115 -6.86 0.70 15.54
C MET A 115 -5.65 -0.11 16.05
N ILE A 116 -4.45 0.44 15.96
CA ILE A 116 -3.21 -0.19 16.45
C ILE A 116 -3.29 -0.38 17.97
N ASP A 117 -3.76 0.63 18.70
CA ASP A 117 -3.91 0.55 20.17
C ASP A 117 -4.93 -0.52 20.58
N ARG A 118 -6.04 -0.63 19.86
CA ARG A 118 -6.99 -1.74 20.07
C ARG A 118 -6.34 -3.09 19.78
N LEU A 119 -5.55 -3.21 18.71
CA LEU A 119 -4.84 -4.44 18.37
C LEU A 119 -3.88 -4.84 19.50
N LYS A 120 -3.17 -3.88 20.10
CA LYS A 120 -2.26 -4.11 21.24
C LYS A 120 -2.97 -4.76 22.44
N THR A 121 -4.25 -4.42 22.68
CA THR A 121 -5.02 -5.00 23.77
C THR A 121 -5.39 -6.47 23.55
N THR A 122 -5.41 -6.95 22.31
CA THR A 122 -5.78 -8.34 21.97
C THR A 122 -4.61 -9.32 22.07
N GLY A 123 -3.39 -8.84 22.21
CA GLY A 123 -2.17 -9.66 22.17
C GLY A 123 -1.75 -10.12 20.78
N VAL A 124 -2.60 -9.96 19.75
CA VAL A 124 -2.29 -10.31 18.36
C VAL A 124 -1.14 -9.45 17.80
N HIS A 125 -0.97 -8.23 18.32
CA HIS A 125 0.13 -7.34 17.95
C HIS A 125 1.52 -7.95 18.17
N LYS A 126 1.68 -8.86 19.14
CA LYS A 126 2.95 -9.55 19.35
C LYS A 126 3.38 -10.34 18.13
N ILE A 127 2.43 -11.04 17.49
CA ILE A 127 2.65 -11.79 16.25
C ILE A 127 3.18 -10.85 15.16
N ALA A 128 2.55 -9.67 15.00
CA ALA A 128 2.97 -8.67 14.01
C ALA A 128 4.35 -8.05 14.30
N LEU A 129 4.78 -8.00 15.58
CA LEU A 129 6.05 -7.38 15.97
C LEU A 129 7.23 -8.34 16.02
N GLU A 130 7.00 -9.63 16.27
CA GLU A 130 8.05 -10.64 16.52
C GLU A 130 8.53 -11.34 15.26
N GLY A 131 7.75 -11.33 14.15
CA GLY A 131 8.11 -11.98 12.89
C GLY A 131 8.92 -11.10 11.94
N ASP A 132 9.45 -11.75 10.89
CA ASP A 132 10.05 -11.06 9.74
C ASP A 132 8.93 -10.40 8.92
N LYS A 133 8.99 -9.08 8.81
CA LYS A 133 7.93 -8.24 8.25
C LYS A 133 8.13 -8.03 6.78
N GLN A 134 7.01 -7.99 6.02
CA GLN A 134 7.03 -7.77 4.57
C GLN A 134 7.97 -8.76 3.85
N HIS A 135 7.97 -10.01 4.34
CA HIS A 135 8.85 -11.05 3.79
C HIS A 135 8.50 -11.36 2.33
N GLU A 136 9.44 -11.09 1.45
CA GLU A 136 9.31 -11.41 0.03
C GLU A 136 9.63 -12.88 -0.22
N PHE A 137 8.75 -13.57 -0.94
CA PHE A 137 9.03 -14.89 -1.45
C PHE A 137 8.91 -14.95 -2.98
N ASN A 138 9.78 -15.76 -3.57
CA ASN A 138 9.77 -16.06 -4.98
C ASN A 138 9.76 -17.59 -5.13
N ASP A 139 8.79 -18.13 -5.88
CA ASP A 139 8.60 -19.56 -6.06
C ASP A 139 7.99 -19.85 -7.43
N PHE A 140 7.66 -21.11 -7.69
CA PHE A 140 7.04 -21.57 -8.93
C PHE A 140 5.75 -22.34 -8.65
N ILE A 141 4.73 -22.06 -9.44
CA ILE A 141 3.53 -22.91 -9.53
C ILE A 141 3.60 -23.61 -10.89
N GLY A 142 4.07 -24.88 -10.88
CA GLY A 142 4.49 -25.55 -12.11
C GLY A 142 5.67 -24.81 -12.74
N ASP A 143 5.52 -24.35 -13.99
CA ASP A 143 6.52 -23.57 -14.70
C ASP A 143 6.31 -22.06 -14.60
N VAL A 144 5.34 -21.60 -13.79
CA VAL A 144 4.99 -20.18 -13.66
C VAL A 144 5.73 -19.59 -12.48
N PRO A 145 6.65 -18.62 -12.68
CA PRO A 145 7.28 -17.92 -11.56
C PRO A 145 6.24 -17.02 -10.86
N VAL A 146 6.21 -17.13 -9.55
CA VAL A 146 5.32 -16.34 -8.69
C VAL A 146 6.13 -15.56 -7.66
N ARG A 147 5.64 -14.38 -7.33
CA ARG A 147 6.19 -13.52 -6.28
C ARG A 147 5.09 -13.06 -5.37
N GLY A 148 5.33 -13.06 -4.10
CA GLY A 148 4.43 -12.54 -3.10
C GLY A 148 5.17 -11.92 -1.93
N PHE A 149 4.38 -11.28 -1.07
CA PHE A 149 4.84 -10.76 0.19
C PHE A 149 3.95 -11.36 1.28
N LEU A 150 4.57 -11.76 2.36
CA LEU A 150 3.90 -12.12 3.59
C LEU A 150 4.01 -10.92 4.52
N ASP A 151 2.92 -10.53 5.13
CA ASP A 151 2.93 -9.37 6.03
C ASP A 151 3.82 -9.65 7.23
N VAL A 152 3.74 -10.87 7.77
CA VAL A 152 4.64 -11.35 8.83
C VAL A 152 4.93 -12.84 8.65
N LEU A 153 6.19 -13.20 8.71
CA LEU A 153 6.68 -14.58 8.77
C LEU A 153 7.30 -14.83 10.14
N GLY A 154 6.73 -15.72 10.93
CA GLY A 154 7.24 -16.09 12.24
C GLY A 154 7.42 -17.61 12.38
N ASP A 155 8.03 -18.03 13.49
CA ASP A 155 8.21 -19.44 13.79
C ASP A 155 6.86 -20.15 13.97
N GLY A 156 6.46 -20.92 12.95
CA GLY A 156 5.22 -21.69 12.97
C GLY A 156 3.96 -20.93 12.59
N TYR A 157 4.07 -19.68 12.12
CA TYR A 157 2.92 -18.91 11.61
C TYR A 157 3.26 -18.01 10.43
N ILE A 158 2.25 -17.72 9.60
CA ILE A 158 2.27 -16.80 8.46
C ILE A 158 1.03 -15.93 8.56
N THR A 159 1.16 -14.62 8.35
CA THR A 159 0.02 -13.70 8.25
C THR A 159 0.11 -12.88 6.98
#